data_7e2dce6c35075a1e4d011a0d2f0cc904
#
_entry.id   7e2dce6c35075a1e4d011a0d2f0cc904
#
_cell.length_a   1.000
_cell.length_b   1.000
_cell.length_c   1.000
_cell.angle_alpha   90.00
_cell.angle_beta   90.00
_cell.angle_gamma   90.00
#
_symmetry.space_group_name_H-M   'P 1'
#
loop_
_entity.id
_entity.type
_entity.pdbx_description
1 polymer ?
#
loop_
_entity_poly.entity_id
_entity_poly.type
_entity_poly.pdbx_seq_one_letter_code
_entity_poly.pdbx_strand_id
1 'polypeptide(L)'
;MRRMFAACFLLAGTAQASDATDIARLINTYRAAPADCAGRIAPAVPPLQADARLAQVRLGPGSFLQQELARTGYRARQAEAIGVHGTTDPAGAMQLLRQRHCAVLRNAAVTDIGVVPVSDGWSIILAREDIVPALPAQATSVRAILDATNRARAVGRTCGAQYFPAAPPLASNAALNTAALAHSTEMAALRYFSHQGKDGTQAGERATRAGYAWRHIGENIASGMRTPEDAVAGWVASPGHCANLMSPGFTEMGSGFAQSGDPESGIVFWTQVFGLGKR
;
A
#
# COMPACT_ATOMS: atom_id res chain seq x y z
N MET A 1 -21.42 -43.63 -40.25
CA MET A 1 -21.04 -44.00 -38.87
C MET A 1 -20.20 -42.87 -38.27
N ARG A 2 -20.86 -41.90 -37.57
CA ARG A 2 -20.21 -40.85 -36.82
C ARG A 2 -20.38 -41.19 -35.33
N ARG A 3 -19.29 -41.50 -34.67
CA ARG A 3 -19.30 -41.78 -33.22
C ARG A 3 -18.72 -40.58 -32.46
N MET A 4 -19.59 -40.12 -31.58
CA MET A 4 -19.44 -39.32 -30.41
C MET A 4 -18.13 -39.64 -29.63
N PHE A 5 -17.29 -38.63 -29.45
CA PHE A 5 -16.32 -38.52 -28.36
C PHE A 5 -16.28 -37.08 -27.90
N ALA A 6 -17.19 -36.70 -27.03
CA ALA A 6 -17.14 -35.42 -26.34
C ALA A 6 -18.03 -35.48 -25.08
N ALA A 7 -17.55 -36.07 -24.00
CA ALA A 7 -18.27 -35.97 -22.70
C ALA A 7 -17.43 -36.40 -21.46
N CYS A 8 -16.10 -36.36 -21.47
CA CYS A 8 -15.33 -36.81 -20.30
C CYS A 8 -14.43 -35.74 -19.65
N PHE A 9 -14.28 -34.54 -20.21
CA PHE A 9 -13.36 -33.53 -19.66
C PHE A 9 -14.00 -32.53 -18.68
N LEU A 10 -15.32 -32.43 -18.60
CA LEU A 10 -16.02 -31.47 -17.75
C LEU A 10 -16.26 -31.95 -16.30
N LEU A 11 -16.24 -33.25 -16.04
CA LEU A 11 -16.54 -33.79 -14.70
C LEU A 11 -15.34 -33.81 -13.76
N ALA A 12 -14.12 -33.92 -14.27
CA ALA A 12 -12.91 -33.92 -13.43
C ALA A 12 -12.60 -32.54 -12.83
N GLY A 13 -12.92 -31.47 -13.54
CA GLY A 13 -12.65 -30.09 -13.07
C GLY A 13 -13.54 -29.64 -11.91
N THR A 14 -14.77 -30.15 -11.83
CA THR A 14 -15.71 -29.79 -10.75
C THR A 14 -15.40 -30.50 -9.43
N ALA A 15 -14.95 -31.76 -9.48
CA ALA A 15 -14.55 -32.52 -8.30
C ALA A 15 -13.30 -31.90 -7.63
N GLN A 16 -12.27 -31.57 -8.40
CA GLN A 16 -11.06 -30.95 -7.87
C GLN A 16 -11.27 -29.55 -7.28
N ALA A 17 -12.22 -28.78 -7.82
CA ALA A 17 -12.59 -27.48 -7.27
C ALA A 17 -13.32 -27.61 -5.93
N SER A 18 -14.14 -28.66 -5.74
CA SER A 18 -14.80 -28.96 -4.46
C SER A 18 -13.76 -29.36 -3.40
N ASP A 19 -12.81 -30.23 -3.75
CA ASP A 19 -11.78 -30.72 -2.84
C ASP A 19 -10.82 -29.59 -2.38
N ALA A 20 -10.47 -28.66 -3.27
CA ALA A 20 -9.70 -27.47 -2.91
C ALA A 20 -10.43 -26.57 -1.90
N THR A 21 -11.74 -26.42 -2.08
CA THR A 21 -12.61 -25.70 -1.15
C THR A 21 -12.70 -26.42 0.21
N ASP A 22 -12.75 -27.73 0.21
CA ASP A 22 -12.79 -28.54 1.43
C ASP A 22 -11.47 -28.43 2.22
N ILE A 23 -10.30 -28.43 1.57
CA ILE A 23 -9.03 -28.19 2.24
C ILE A 23 -9.01 -26.80 2.91
N ALA A 24 -9.42 -25.77 2.21
CA ALA A 24 -9.48 -24.40 2.77
C ALA A 24 -10.43 -24.33 3.98
N ARG A 25 -11.58 -25.00 3.91
CA ARG A 25 -12.54 -25.11 5.01
C ARG A 25 -11.95 -25.88 6.20
N LEU A 26 -11.27 -26.99 5.98
CA LEU A 26 -10.61 -27.77 7.05
C LEU A 26 -9.50 -26.99 7.73
N ILE A 27 -8.70 -26.23 6.99
CA ILE A 27 -7.68 -25.32 7.52
C ILE A 27 -8.35 -24.26 8.40
N ASN A 28 -9.43 -23.63 7.95
CA ASN A 28 -10.14 -22.62 8.71
C ASN A 28 -10.79 -23.19 9.98
N THR A 29 -11.32 -24.41 9.92
CA THR A 29 -11.82 -25.12 11.10
C THR A 29 -10.69 -25.36 12.13
N TYR A 30 -9.50 -25.74 11.67
CA TYR A 30 -8.34 -25.92 12.53
C TYR A 30 -7.84 -24.59 13.13
N ARG A 31 -7.93 -23.47 12.41
CA ARG A 31 -7.56 -22.13 12.87
C ARG A 31 -8.52 -21.60 13.94
N ALA A 32 -9.79 -21.94 13.86
CA ALA A 32 -10.87 -21.37 14.69
C ALA A 32 -10.82 -21.79 16.17
N ALA A 33 -10.13 -22.86 16.52
CA ALA A 33 -10.02 -23.35 17.88
C ALA A 33 -8.55 -23.46 18.35
N PRO A 34 -8.26 -23.33 19.65
CA PRO A 34 -6.94 -23.66 20.16
C PRO A 34 -6.55 -25.10 19.81
N ALA A 35 -5.33 -25.32 19.39
CA ALA A 35 -4.87 -26.65 18.99
C ALA A 35 -3.38 -26.85 19.33
N ASP A 36 -3.00 -28.10 19.58
CA ASP A 36 -1.59 -28.44 19.77
C ASP A 36 -0.79 -28.20 18.48
N CYS A 37 0.35 -27.57 18.63
CA CYS A 37 1.34 -27.38 17.59
C CYS A 37 2.73 -27.56 18.20
N ALA A 38 3.37 -28.69 17.88
CA ALA A 38 4.70 -29.07 18.40
C ALA A 38 4.78 -29.04 19.94
N GLY A 39 3.79 -29.61 20.62
CA GLY A 39 3.74 -29.71 22.09
C GLY A 39 3.35 -28.42 22.81
N ARG A 40 2.84 -27.42 22.09
CA ARG A 40 2.32 -26.18 22.65
C ARG A 40 0.90 -25.92 22.17
N ILE A 41 0.01 -25.52 23.06
CA ILE A 41 -1.34 -25.08 22.66
C ILE A 41 -1.21 -23.69 22.05
N ALA A 42 -1.40 -23.62 20.73
CA ALA A 42 -1.50 -22.36 20.00
C ALA A 42 -2.92 -21.80 20.06
N PRO A 43 -3.11 -20.48 20.26
CA PRO A 43 -4.43 -19.87 20.35
C PRO A 43 -5.16 -19.92 19.00
N ALA A 44 -6.51 -19.75 19.02
CA ALA A 44 -7.30 -19.54 17.80
C ALA A 44 -6.77 -18.30 17.04
N VAL A 45 -6.86 -18.38 15.70
CA VAL A 45 -6.48 -17.27 14.81
C VAL A 45 -7.60 -17.04 13.79
N PRO A 46 -7.71 -15.82 13.21
CA PRO A 46 -8.74 -15.49 12.23
C PRO A 46 -8.75 -16.44 11.04
N PRO A 47 -9.91 -16.69 10.42
CA PRO A 47 -9.99 -17.49 9.20
C PRO A 47 -9.28 -16.80 8.03
N LEU A 48 -8.81 -17.62 7.10
CA LEU A 48 -8.27 -17.19 5.83
C LEU A 48 -9.37 -16.98 4.80
N GLN A 49 -9.24 -15.96 3.98
CA GLN A 49 -10.11 -15.72 2.83
C GLN A 49 -9.58 -16.45 1.60
N ALA A 50 -10.45 -17.13 0.86
CA ALA A 50 -10.04 -17.74 -0.41
C ALA A 50 -9.83 -16.64 -1.46
N ASP A 51 -8.65 -16.62 -2.08
CA ASP A 51 -8.33 -15.70 -3.16
C ASP A 51 -8.07 -16.45 -4.46
N ALA A 52 -8.85 -16.10 -5.50
CA ALA A 52 -8.78 -16.76 -6.80
C ALA A 52 -7.42 -16.58 -7.49
N ARG A 53 -6.70 -15.50 -7.22
CA ARG A 53 -5.36 -15.25 -7.76
C ARG A 53 -4.35 -16.24 -7.16
N LEU A 54 -4.45 -16.50 -5.85
CA LEU A 54 -3.61 -17.50 -5.17
C LEU A 54 -3.88 -18.93 -5.70
N ALA A 55 -5.13 -19.23 -6.06
CA ALA A 55 -5.50 -20.52 -6.64
C ALA A 55 -4.97 -20.71 -8.09
N GLN A 56 -4.43 -19.67 -8.72
CA GLN A 56 -3.81 -19.71 -10.05
C GLN A 56 -2.28 -19.84 -9.99
N VAL A 57 -1.66 -19.72 -8.82
CA VAL A 57 -0.21 -19.84 -8.64
C VAL A 57 0.24 -21.24 -9.04
N ARG A 58 1.26 -21.35 -9.86
CA ARG A 58 1.85 -22.63 -10.29
C ARG A 58 3.32 -22.65 -9.93
N LEU A 59 3.68 -23.53 -9.00
CA LEU A 59 5.06 -23.71 -8.56
C LEU A 59 5.64 -24.98 -9.17
N GLY A 60 6.80 -24.87 -9.75
CA GLY A 60 7.58 -25.97 -10.32
C GLY A 60 9.07 -25.81 -10.01
N PRO A 61 9.92 -26.73 -10.49
CA PRO A 61 11.36 -26.62 -10.33
C PRO A 61 11.87 -25.25 -10.85
N GLY A 62 12.59 -24.51 -10.01
CA GLY A 62 13.12 -23.18 -10.36
C GLY A 62 12.14 -22.03 -10.28
N SER A 63 10.87 -22.25 -9.88
CA SER A 63 9.92 -21.16 -9.64
C SER A 63 10.23 -20.41 -8.35
N PHE A 64 10.07 -19.08 -8.39
CA PHE A 64 10.11 -18.23 -7.21
C PHE A 64 8.69 -17.78 -6.85
N LEU A 65 8.25 -18.06 -5.63
CA LEU A 65 6.89 -17.78 -5.16
C LEU A 65 6.46 -16.34 -5.45
N GLN A 66 7.31 -15.35 -5.17
CA GLN A 66 7.01 -13.93 -5.38
C GLN A 66 6.77 -13.59 -6.86
N GLN A 67 7.50 -14.23 -7.77
CA GLN A 67 7.30 -14.00 -9.21
C GLN A 67 5.98 -14.61 -9.69
N GLU A 68 5.66 -15.83 -9.22
CA GLU A 68 4.39 -16.47 -9.58
C GLU A 68 3.18 -15.75 -9.01
N LEU A 69 3.27 -15.22 -7.78
CA LEU A 69 2.25 -14.34 -7.20
C LEU A 69 2.05 -13.07 -8.04
N ALA A 70 3.15 -12.41 -8.44
CA ALA A 70 3.07 -11.23 -9.28
C ALA A 70 2.41 -11.51 -10.65
N ARG A 71 2.64 -12.70 -11.24
CA ARG A 71 1.98 -13.11 -12.51
C ARG A 71 0.47 -13.26 -12.38
N THR A 72 -0.02 -13.62 -11.21
CA THR A 72 -1.48 -13.69 -10.94
C THR A 72 -2.08 -12.36 -10.52
N GLY A 73 -1.27 -11.29 -10.42
CA GLY A 73 -1.69 -9.98 -9.93
C GLY A 73 -1.82 -9.91 -8.40
N TYR A 74 -1.33 -10.90 -7.66
CA TYR A 74 -1.32 -10.86 -6.19
C TYR A 74 0.01 -10.30 -5.68
N ARG A 75 -0.03 -9.13 -5.06
CA ARG A 75 1.14 -8.50 -4.43
C ARG A 75 1.19 -8.93 -2.97
N ALA A 76 2.12 -9.82 -2.66
CA ALA A 76 2.23 -10.33 -1.31
C ALA A 76 3.16 -9.48 -0.45
N ARG A 77 2.67 -8.99 0.69
CA ARG A 77 3.48 -8.48 1.80
C ARG A 77 4.20 -9.63 2.51
N GLN A 78 3.51 -10.77 2.62
CA GLN A 78 4.01 -12.03 3.16
C GLN A 78 3.36 -13.18 2.41
N ALA A 79 4.12 -14.21 2.08
CA ALA A 79 3.57 -15.42 1.48
C ALA A 79 4.42 -16.64 1.81
N GLU A 80 3.76 -17.76 1.98
CA GLU A 80 4.34 -19.07 2.17
C GLU A 80 3.63 -20.10 1.29
N ALA A 81 4.38 -21.03 0.72
CA ALA A 81 3.85 -22.13 -0.06
C ALA A 81 4.16 -23.46 0.63
N ILE A 82 3.17 -24.34 0.73
CA ILE A 82 3.28 -25.66 1.31
C ILE A 82 2.91 -26.69 0.25
N GLY A 83 3.84 -27.58 -0.09
CA GLY A 83 3.55 -28.78 -0.90
C GLY A 83 3.06 -29.91 -0.01
N VAL A 84 1.95 -30.55 -0.36
CA VAL A 84 1.44 -31.77 0.24
C VAL A 84 1.40 -32.82 -0.83
N HIS A 85 2.22 -33.87 -0.68
CA HIS A 85 2.36 -34.95 -1.64
C HIS A 85 1.90 -36.30 -1.08
N GLY A 86 1.52 -37.23 -1.97
CA GLY A 86 1.13 -38.59 -1.62
C GLY A 86 -0.34 -38.74 -1.24
N THR A 87 -1.14 -37.70 -1.34
CA THR A 87 -2.60 -37.77 -1.17
C THR A 87 -3.32 -36.67 -1.93
N THR A 88 -4.40 -37.05 -2.61
CA THR A 88 -5.34 -36.11 -3.24
C THR A 88 -6.63 -35.95 -2.40
N ASP A 89 -6.78 -36.74 -1.32
CA ASP A 89 -7.89 -36.66 -0.38
C ASP A 89 -7.72 -35.44 0.56
N PRO A 90 -8.73 -34.55 0.70
CA PRO A 90 -8.66 -33.39 1.57
C PRO A 90 -8.39 -33.69 3.04
N ALA A 91 -8.96 -34.78 3.59
CA ALA A 91 -8.77 -35.15 5.00
C ALA A 91 -7.33 -35.66 5.25
N GLY A 92 -6.79 -36.47 4.34
CA GLY A 92 -5.40 -36.92 4.37
C GLY A 92 -4.42 -35.75 4.23
N ALA A 93 -4.68 -34.81 3.32
CA ALA A 93 -3.90 -33.60 3.18
C ALA A 93 -3.89 -32.76 4.49
N MET A 94 -5.06 -32.59 5.10
CA MET A 94 -5.17 -31.85 6.37
C MET A 94 -4.43 -32.54 7.52
N GLN A 95 -4.40 -33.86 7.56
CA GLN A 95 -3.62 -34.62 8.56
C GLN A 95 -2.12 -34.32 8.42
N LEU A 96 -1.58 -34.40 7.20
CA LEU A 96 -0.17 -34.08 6.92
C LEU A 96 0.17 -32.62 7.26
N LEU A 97 -0.72 -31.70 6.90
CA LEU A 97 -0.57 -30.27 7.19
C LEU A 97 -0.47 -30.01 8.70
N ARG A 98 -1.36 -30.61 9.50
CA ARG A 98 -1.33 -30.47 10.96
C ARG A 98 -0.05 -31.02 11.57
N GLN A 99 0.43 -32.14 11.07
CA GLN A 99 1.65 -32.80 11.62
C GLN A 99 2.91 -32.02 11.30
N ARG A 100 3.04 -31.45 10.12
CA ARG A 100 4.31 -30.91 9.60
C ARG A 100 4.34 -29.38 9.52
N HIS A 101 3.18 -28.73 9.40
CA HIS A 101 3.05 -27.31 9.08
C HIS A 101 2.11 -26.55 10.01
N CYS A 102 1.85 -27.07 11.22
CA CYS A 102 0.89 -26.47 12.14
C CYS A 102 1.23 -25.00 12.47
N ALA A 103 2.51 -24.64 12.60
CA ALA A 103 2.93 -23.27 12.89
C ALA A 103 2.58 -22.31 11.74
N VAL A 104 2.81 -22.74 10.50
CA VAL A 104 2.48 -21.98 9.29
C VAL A 104 0.97 -21.80 9.15
N LEU A 105 0.20 -22.89 9.34
CA LEU A 105 -1.27 -22.84 9.31
C LEU A 105 -1.85 -21.89 10.35
N ARG A 106 -1.18 -21.70 11.48
CA ARG A 106 -1.62 -20.83 12.59
C ARG A 106 -0.97 -19.46 12.61
N ASN A 107 -0.24 -19.11 11.56
CA ASN A 107 0.29 -17.77 11.40
C ASN A 107 -0.86 -16.76 11.28
N ALA A 108 -0.98 -15.85 12.25
CA ALA A 108 -2.00 -14.79 12.25
C ALA A 108 -1.67 -13.64 11.28
N ALA A 109 -0.43 -13.58 10.79
CA ALA A 109 -0.01 -12.53 9.87
C ALA A 109 -0.47 -12.77 8.43
N VAL A 110 -0.91 -13.99 8.06
CA VAL A 110 -1.51 -14.29 6.76
C VAL A 110 -3.03 -14.23 6.84
N THR A 111 -3.65 -13.73 5.79
CA THR A 111 -5.10 -13.48 5.71
C THR A 111 -5.78 -14.23 4.58
N ASP A 112 -5.03 -14.69 3.58
CA ASP A 112 -5.55 -15.23 2.34
C ASP A 112 -4.99 -16.63 2.06
N ILE A 113 -5.79 -17.45 1.35
CA ILE A 113 -5.43 -18.81 0.98
C ILE A 113 -5.76 -19.10 -0.48
N GLY A 114 -4.84 -19.78 -1.18
CA GLY A 114 -5.07 -20.48 -2.43
C GLY A 114 -4.75 -21.95 -2.26
N VAL A 115 -5.59 -22.81 -2.82
CA VAL A 115 -5.36 -24.26 -2.87
C VAL A 115 -5.33 -24.70 -4.31
N VAL A 116 -4.23 -25.32 -4.70
CA VAL A 116 -3.93 -25.68 -6.09
C VAL A 116 -3.70 -27.19 -6.15
N PRO A 117 -4.47 -27.95 -6.92
CA PRO A 117 -4.17 -29.36 -7.15
C PRO A 117 -2.89 -29.52 -7.96
N VAL A 118 -2.07 -30.49 -7.59
CA VAL A 118 -0.89 -30.94 -8.32
C VAL A 118 -1.02 -32.44 -8.62
N SER A 119 -0.10 -33.01 -9.41
CA SER A 119 -0.23 -34.38 -9.92
C SER A 119 -0.44 -35.45 -8.84
N ASP A 120 0.17 -35.26 -7.65
CA ASP A 120 0.15 -36.24 -6.56
C ASP A 120 -0.29 -35.64 -5.23
N GLY A 121 -0.99 -34.48 -5.25
CA GLY A 121 -1.42 -33.80 -4.03
C GLY A 121 -1.84 -32.35 -4.23
N TRP A 122 -1.31 -31.46 -3.39
CA TRP A 122 -1.75 -30.08 -3.27
C TRP A 122 -0.60 -29.10 -3.06
N SER A 123 -0.71 -27.94 -3.66
CA SER A 123 0.08 -26.77 -3.31
C SER A 123 -0.83 -25.77 -2.61
N ILE A 124 -0.48 -25.39 -1.38
CA ILE A 124 -1.27 -24.48 -0.54
C ILE A 124 -0.45 -23.20 -0.40
N ILE A 125 -1.04 -22.10 -0.82
CA ILE A 125 -0.44 -20.76 -0.72
C ILE A 125 -1.17 -20.02 0.39
N LEU A 126 -0.42 -19.60 1.40
CA LEU A 126 -0.90 -18.72 2.46
C LEU A 126 -0.24 -17.36 2.29
N ALA A 127 -1.02 -16.30 2.25
CA ALA A 127 -0.47 -14.98 1.97
C ALA A 127 -1.21 -13.87 2.72
N ARG A 128 -0.57 -12.71 2.78
CA ARG A 128 -1.17 -11.43 3.10
C ARG A 128 -0.89 -10.48 1.96
N GLU A 129 -1.96 -9.92 1.40
CA GLU A 129 -1.82 -8.94 0.32
C GLU A 129 -1.20 -7.64 0.83
N ASP A 130 -0.31 -7.08 0.03
CA ASP A 130 0.17 -5.71 0.21
C ASP A 130 -0.84 -4.77 -0.45
N ILE A 131 -1.89 -4.44 0.30
CA ILE A 131 -2.93 -3.52 -0.18
C ILE A 131 -2.33 -2.11 -0.18
N VAL A 132 -2.01 -1.62 -1.37
CA VAL A 132 -1.58 -0.24 -1.57
C VAL A 132 -2.84 0.62 -1.72
N PRO A 133 -3.14 1.54 -0.78
CA PRO A 133 -4.30 2.40 -0.90
C PRO A 133 -4.22 3.24 -2.18
N ALA A 134 -5.34 3.34 -2.89
CA ALA A 134 -5.46 4.26 -4.01
C ALA A 134 -5.19 5.69 -3.53
N LEU A 135 -4.48 6.47 -4.33
CA LEU A 135 -4.26 7.88 -4.02
C LEU A 135 -5.61 8.62 -4.08
N PRO A 136 -5.90 9.51 -3.11
CA PRO A 136 -7.12 10.30 -3.15
C PRO A 136 -7.09 11.26 -4.35
N ALA A 137 -8.27 11.75 -4.75
CA ALA A 137 -8.34 12.80 -5.77
C ALA A 137 -7.56 14.04 -5.35
N GLN A 138 -6.98 14.77 -6.30
CA GLN A 138 -6.15 15.96 -6.04
C GLN A 138 -6.87 16.99 -5.15
N ALA A 139 -8.13 17.31 -5.45
CA ALA A 139 -8.91 18.26 -4.66
C ALA A 139 -9.13 17.80 -3.21
N THR A 140 -9.34 16.51 -3.00
CA THR A 140 -9.46 15.90 -1.67
C THR A 140 -8.13 16.00 -0.91
N SER A 141 -7.01 15.71 -1.57
CA SER A 141 -5.67 15.80 -0.99
C SER A 141 -5.30 17.24 -0.61
N VAL A 142 -5.59 18.22 -1.46
CA VAL A 142 -5.37 19.65 -1.17
C VAL A 142 -6.09 20.06 0.10
N ARG A 143 -7.36 19.67 0.25
CA ARG A 143 -8.13 19.96 1.46
C ARG A 143 -7.55 19.26 2.69
N ALA A 144 -7.25 17.97 2.58
CA ALA A 144 -6.70 17.19 3.69
C ALA A 144 -5.35 17.74 4.18
N ILE A 145 -4.45 18.14 3.25
CA ILE A 145 -3.17 18.80 3.58
C ILE A 145 -3.42 20.12 4.31
N LEU A 146 -4.34 20.97 3.82
CA LEU A 146 -4.67 22.23 4.46
C LEU A 146 -5.19 22.02 5.88
N ASP A 147 -6.15 21.11 6.04
CA ASP A 147 -6.77 20.81 7.33
C ASP A 147 -5.74 20.24 8.32
N ALA A 148 -4.90 19.30 7.89
CA ALA A 148 -3.84 18.74 8.73
C ALA A 148 -2.79 19.80 9.10
N THR A 149 -2.39 20.66 8.17
CA THR A 149 -1.48 21.77 8.41
C THR A 149 -2.07 22.76 9.42
N ASN A 150 -3.34 23.13 9.29
CA ASN A 150 -3.99 24.07 10.20
C ASN A 150 -4.19 23.47 11.59
N ARG A 151 -4.50 22.17 11.69
CA ARG A 151 -4.48 21.47 13.00
C ARG A 151 -3.11 21.50 13.64
N ALA A 152 -2.05 21.31 12.85
CA ALA A 152 -0.69 21.38 13.35
C ALA A 152 -0.31 22.77 13.83
N ARG A 153 -0.72 23.83 13.11
CA ARG A 153 -0.46 25.25 13.46
C ARG A 153 -1.23 25.73 14.69
N ALA A 154 -2.39 25.13 14.97
CA ALA A 154 -3.23 25.52 16.11
C ALA A 154 -2.58 25.25 17.49
N VAL A 155 -1.53 24.45 17.54
CA VAL A 155 -0.83 24.08 18.78
C VAL A 155 0.64 24.44 18.68
N GLY A 156 1.17 25.18 19.66
CA GLY A 156 2.60 25.48 19.74
C GLY A 156 3.43 24.22 19.84
N ARG A 157 4.60 24.22 19.18
CA ARG A 157 5.50 23.06 19.13
C ARG A 157 6.96 23.44 18.98
N THR A 158 7.84 22.52 19.31
CA THR A 158 9.27 22.66 19.08
C THR A 158 9.63 21.99 17.75
N CYS A 159 10.24 22.76 16.83
CA CYS A 159 10.78 22.31 15.57
C CYS A 159 12.31 22.26 15.68
N GLY A 160 12.87 21.08 15.84
CA GLY A 160 14.30 20.94 16.20
C GLY A 160 14.61 21.56 17.57
N ALA A 161 15.46 22.57 17.61
CA ALA A 161 15.81 23.29 18.84
C ALA A 161 14.95 24.56 19.08
N GLN A 162 14.12 24.96 18.13
CA GLN A 162 13.35 26.19 18.20
C GLN A 162 11.89 25.94 18.53
N TYR A 163 11.35 26.67 19.53
CA TYR A 163 9.93 26.67 19.84
C TYR A 163 9.17 27.66 18.97
N PHE A 164 8.05 27.23 18.40
CA PHE A 164 7.09 28.04 17.66
C PHE A 164 5.76 28.07 18.42
N PRO A 165 5.22 29.23 18.76
CA PRO A 165 3.88 29.33 19.30
C PRO A 165 2.83 28.91 18.27
N ALA A 166 1.58 28.71 18.72
CA ALA A 166 0.48 28.50 17.78
C ALA A 166 0.41 29.65 16.77
N ALA A 167 0.18 29.31 15.51
CA ALA A 167 0.09 30.26 14.41
C ALA A 167 -1.31 30.30 13.81
N PRO A 168 -1.75 31.44 13.25
CA PRO A 168 -3.05 31.56 12.59
C PRO A 168 -3.20 30.54 11.46
N PRO A 169 -4.45 30.09 11.17
CA PRO A 169 -4.68 29.17 10.07
C PRO A 169 -4.34 29.82 8.72
N LEU A 170 -3.91 28.97 7.79
CA LEU A 170 -3.65 29.34 6.40
C LEU A 170 -4.93 29.19 5.56
N ALA A 171 -5.11 30.06 4.58
CA ALA A 171 -6.14 29.93 3.56
C ALA A 171 -5.59 29.15 2.34
N SER A 172 -6.45 28.38 1.66
CA SER A 172 -6.07 27.75 0.38
C SER A 172 -6.00 28.80 -0.73
N ASN A 173 -4.95 28.71 -1.57
CA ASN A 173 -4.80 29.57 -2.73
C ASN A 173 -4.62 28.73 -4.00
N ALA A 174 -5.45 28.99 -5.02
CA ALA A 174 -5.48 28.20 -6.26
C ALA A 174 -4.16 28.30 -7.06
N ALA A 175 -3.54 29.48 -7.10
CA ALA A 175 -2.27 29.65 -7.82
C ALA A 175 -1.13 28.88 -7.12
N LEU A 176 -1.11 28.88 -5.78
CA LEU A 176 -0.15 28.07 -5.02
C LEU A 176 -0.41 26.56 -5.19
N ASN A 177 -1.67 26.11 -5.28
CA ASN A 177 -1.99 24.71 -5.64
C ASN A 177 -1.44 24.34 -7.01
N THR A 178 -1.61 25.23 -8.00
CA THR A 178 -1.08 25.04 -9.37
C THR A 178 0.44 24.93 -9.36
N ALA A 179 1.14 25.81 -8.66
CA ALA A 179 2.60 25.79 -8.53
C ALA A 179 3.10 24.49 -7.87
N ALA A 180 2.44 24.08 -6.78
CA ALA A 180 2.76 22.86 -6.05
C ALA A 180 2.56 21.59 -6.90
N LEU A 181 1.42 21.52 -7.59
CA LEU A 181 1.11 20.38 -8.47
C LEU A 181 2.10 20.29 -9.63
N ALA A 182 2.44 21.42 -10.26
CA ALA A 182 3.41 21.45 -11.35
C ALA A 182 4.79 20.91 -10.90
N HIS A 183 5.26 21.30 -9.71
CA HIS A 183 6.54 20.83 -9.18
C HIS A 183 6.51 19.35 -8.80
N SER A 184 5.44 18.88 -8.15
CA SER A 184 5.27 17.45 -7.86
C SER A 184 5.23 16.62 -9.15
N THR A 185 4.55 17.13 -10.19
CA THR A 185 4.47 16.47 -11.51
C THR A 185 5.83 16.39 -12.17
N GLU A 186 6.62 17.46 -12.10
CA GLU A 186 7.99 17.47 -12.65
C GLU A 186 8.88 16.47 -11.91
N MET A 187 8.89 16.49 -10.55
CA MET A 187 9.65 15.52 -9.75
C MET A 187 9.28 14.06 -10.10
N ALA A 188 7.99 13.78 -10.24
CA ALA A 188 7.50 12.47 -10.59
C ALA A 188 7.90 12.03 -12.00
N ALA A 189 7.73 12.90 -13.00
CA ALA A 189 8.02 12.61 -14.39
C ALA A 189 9.51 12.42 -14.65
N LEU A 190 10.35 13.27 -14.05
CA LEU A 190 11.80 13.27 -14.24
C LEU A 190 12.56 12.49 -13.16
N ARG A 191 11.83 11.86 -12.21
CA ARG A 191 12.36 10.99 -11.15
C ARG A 191 13.50 11.63 -10.35
N TYR A 192 13.28 12.84 -9.84
CA TYR A 192 14.21 13.53 -8.95
C TYR A 192 13.49 14.06 -7.71
N PHE A 193 14.24 14.48 -6.69
CA PHE A 193 13.73 15.06 -5.47
C PHE A 193 14.58 16.26 -5.07
N SER A 194 14.07 17.47 -5.29
CA SER A 194 14.78 18.73 -5.03
C SER A 194 13.80 19.90 -5.00
N HIS A 195 14.08 20.93 -4.22
CA HIS A 195 13.38 22.22 -4.25
C HIS A 195 13.59 22.97 -5.57
N GLN A 196 14.73 22.79 -6.21
CA GLN A 196 15.01 23.37 -7.51
C GLN A 196 14.47 22.52 -8.64
N GLY A 197 13.69 23.11 -9.52
CA GLY A 197 13.23 22.50 -10.76
C GLY A 197 14.37 22.18 -11.71
N LYS A 198 14.18 21.26 -12.65
CA LYS A 198 15.20 20.93 -13.67
C LYS A 198 15.48 22.10 -14.62
N ASP A 199 14.55 23.03 -14.75
CA ASP A 199 14.72 24.31 -15.45
C ASP A 199 15.42 25.40 -14.61
N GLY A 200 15.89 25.04 -13.41
CA GLY A 200 16.55 25.95 -12.47
C GLY A 200 15.61 26.76 -11.57
N THR A 201 14.29 26.67 -11.75
CA THR A 201 13.33 27.48 -11.00
C THR A 201 13.23 27.09 -9.53
N GLN A 202 13.04 28.12 -8.69
CA GLN A 202 12.70 27.97 -7.27
C GLN A 202 11.20 28.14 -7.04
N ALA A 203 10.73 27.82 -5.82
CA ALA A 203 9.30 27.90 -5.46
C ALA A 203 8.66 29.27 -5.76
N GLY A 204 9.38 30.38 -5.53
CA GLY A 204 8.90 31.72 -5.82
C GLY A 204 8.65 31.98 -7.30
N GLU A 205 9.52 31.49 -8.18
CA GLU A 205 9.36 31.62 -9.62
C GLU A 205 8.20 30.80 -10.14
N ARG A 206 8.05 29.56 -9.62
CA ARG A 206 6.89 28.70 -9.93
C ARG A 206 5.57 29.32 -9.47
N ALA A 207 5.53 29.91 -8.25
CA ALA A 207 4.37 30.64 -7.75
C ALA A 207 4.04 31.83 -8.64
N THR A 208 5.04 32.62 -9.08
CA THR A 208 4.85 33.74 -9.99
C THR A 208 4.31 33.29 -11.37
N ARG A 209 4.85 32.24 -11.94
CA ARG A 209 4.35 31.63 -13.20
C ARG A 209 2.89 31.16 -13.08
N ALA A 210 2.50 30.69 -11.89
CA ALA A 210 1.13 30.31 -11.59
C ALA A 210 0.18 31.49 -11.30
N GLY A 211 0.69 32.73 -11.33
CA GLY A 211 -0.10 33.95 -11.12
C GLY A 211 -0.17 34.43 -9.66
N TYR A 212 0.67 33.90 -8.75
CA TYR A 212 0.72 34.35 -7.36
C TYR A 212 1.78 35.44 -7.16
N ALA A 213 1.32 36.66 -6.89
CA ALA A 213 2.19 37.78 -6.52
C ALA A 213 2.53 37.71 -5.02
N TRP A 214 3.77 37.41 -4.68
CA TRP A 214 4.21 37.13 -3.32
C TRP A 214 5.16 38.17 -2.76
N ARG A 215 5.16 38.33 -1.42
CA ARG A 215 6.18 39.01 -0.62
C ARG A 215 7.07 38.03 0.12
N HIS A 216 6.48 36.92 0.59
CA HIS A 216 7.13 35.79 1.24
C HIS A 216 6.66 34.50 0.59
N ILE A 217 7.60 33.59 0.37
CA ILE A 217 7.32 32.24 -0.16
C ILE A 217 8.13 31.22 0.64
N GLY A 218 7.57 30.06 0.86
CA GLY A 218 8.24 28.91 1.45
C GLY A 218 7.76 27.62 0.79
N GLU A 219 8.53 26.56 0.89
CA GLU A 219 8.18 25.30 0.29
C GLU A 219 8.58 24.13 1.19
N ASN A 220 7.72 23.14 1.29
CA ASN A 220 8.02 21.81 1.80
C ASN A 220 7.80 20.79 0.69
N ILE A 221 8.70 19.84 0.56
CA ILE A 221 8.54 18.69 -0.32
C ILE A 221 8.66 17.39 0.47
N ALA A 222 7.99 16.33 0.00
CA ALA A 222 8.09 15.00 0.57
C ALA A 222 7.94 13.93 -0.51
N SER A 223 8.44 12.72 -0.25
CA SER A 223 8.31 11.60 -1.18
C SER A 223 8.08 10.29 -0.45
N GLY A 224 7.35 9.37 -1.09
CA GLY A 224 7.10 8.02 -0.60
C GLY A 224 5.82 7.86 0.22
N MET A 225 5.33 8.90 0.88
CA MET A 225 4.07 8.88 1.63
C MET A 225 2.88 8.74 0.67
N ARG A 226 1.90 7.91 1.03
CA ARG A 226 0.72 7.70 0.17
C ARG A 226 -0.54 8.42 0.65
N THR A 227 -0.51 9.01 1.82
CA THR A 227 -1.63 9.80 2.35
C THR A 227 -1.22 11.25 2.61
N PRO A 228 -2.16 12.22 2.49
CA PRO A 228 -1.93 13.62 2.85
C PRO A 228 -1.49 13.76 4.32
N GLU A 229 -2.09 12.98 5.21
CA GLU A 229 -1.83 13.00 6.64
C GLU A 229 -0.40 12.58 6.96
N ASP A 230 0.10 11.52 6.29
CA ASP A 230 1.48 11.06 6.46
C ASP A 230 2.48 12.06 5.92
N ALA A 231 2.17 12.74 4.81
CA ALA A 231 3.02 13.80 4.27
C ALA A 231 3.15 14.97 5.27
N VAL A 232 2.03 15.43 5.85
CA VAL A 232 2.05 16.49 6.87
C VAL A 232 2.75 16.02 8.15
N ALA A 233 2.52 14.79 8.60
CA ALA A 233 3.21 14.22 9.76
C ALA A 233 4.74 14.19 9.53
N GLY A 234 5.18 13.80 8.34
CA GLY A 234 6.59 13.82 7.94
C GLY A 234 7.19 15.23 7.98
N TRP A 235 6.47 16.24 7.47
CA TRP A 235 6.92 17.63 7.55
C TRP A 235 6.98 18.15 8.99
N VAL A 236 5.99 17.81 9.83
CA VAL A 236 5.99 18.18 11.25
C VAL A 236 7.16 17.54 12.00
N ALA A 237 7.55 16.33 11.65
CA ALA A 237 8.68 15.63 12.28
C ALA A 237 10.06 16.16 11.85
N SER A 238 10.14 16.89 10.74
CA SER A 238 11.40 17.44 10.19
C SER A 238 11.60 18.88 10.65
N PRO A 239 12.73 19.24 11.31
CA PRO A 239 12.92 20.57 11.89
C PRO A 239 12.71 21.72 10.91
N GLY A 240 13.27 21.66 9.71
CA GLY A 240 13.16 22.72 8.70
C GLY A 240 11.75 22.84 8.11
N HIS A 241 11.13 21.72 7.77
CA HIS A 241 9.76 21.70 7.25
C HIS A 241 8.75 22.14 8.32
N CYS A 242 8.96 21.73 9.57
CA CYS A 242 8.16 22.16 10.72
C CYS A 242 8.26 23.67 10.93
N ALA A 243 9.44 24.26 10.83
CA ALA A 243 9.64 25.72 10.95
C ALA A 243 8.87 26.48 9.84
N ASN A 244 8.92 26.01 8.59
CA ASN A 244 8.11 26.57 7.51
C ASN A 244 6.61 26.48 7.83
N LEU A 245 6.15 25.28 8.21
CA LEU A 245 4.75 25.01 8.52
C LEU A 245 4.24 25.88 9.67
N MET A 246 5.04 26.12 10.70
CA MET A 246 4.68 26.92 11.88
C MET A 246 4.93 28.41 11.73
N SER A 247 5.56 28.87 10.62
CA SER A 247 5.86 30.29 10.43
C SER A 247 4.60 31.17 10.43
N PRO A 248 4.51 32.19 11.30
CA PRO A 248 3.40 33.14 11.29
C PRO A 248 3.47 34.12 10.09
N GLY A 249 4.58 34.15 9.36
CA GLY A 249 4.78 35.00 8.20
C GLY A 249 4.04 34.57 6.93
N PHE A 250 3.36 33.42 6.96
CA PHE A 250 2.54 32.94 5.86
C PHE A 250 1.05 33.03 6.22
N THR A 251 0.23 33.38 5.24
CA THR A 251 -1.24 33.51 5.38
C THR A 251 -1.99 32.60 4.43
N GLU A 252 -1.34 32.10 3.40
CA GLU A 252 -1.93 31.24 2.38
C GLU A 252 -1.03 30.05 2.11
N MET A 253 -1.61 28.99 1.59
CA MET A 253 -0.86 27.84 1.10
C MET A 253 -1.55 27.19 -0.09
N GLY A 254 -0.75 26.44 -0.85
CA GLY A 254 -1.20 25.48 -1.83
C GLY A 254 -0.46 24.17 -1.67
N SER A 255 -1.05 23.11 -2.18
CA SER A 255 -0.41 21.78 -2.21
C SER A 255 -0.80 21.01 -3.46
N GLY A 256 0.05 20.04 -3.81
CA GLY A 256 -0.17 19.14 -4.91
C GLY A 256 0.67 17.89 -4.75
N PHE A 257 0.27 16.83 -5.43
CA PHE A 257 1.06 15.60 -5.50
C PHE A 257 1.05 15.01 -6.90
N ALA A 258 2.05 14.20 -7.20
CA ALA A 258 2.08 13.36 -8.39
C ALA A 258 2.83 12.05 -8.07
N GLN A 259 2.54 11.02 -8.85
CA GLN A 259 3.17 9.71 -8.69
C GLN A 259 4.00 9.37 -9.93
N SER A 260 5.21 8.85 -9.72
CA SER A 260 6.07 8.36 -10.78
C SER A 260 5.79 6.89 -11.10
N GLY A 261 5.87 6.51 -12.39
CA GLY A 261 5.82 5.11 -12.80
C GLY A 261 4.46 4.46 -12.62
N ASP A 262 4.47 3.22 -12.14
CA ASP A 262 3.29 2.39 -11.96
C ASP A 262 2.35 2.94 -10.86
N PRO A 263 1.01 2.95 -11.09
CA PRO A 263 0.04 3.46 -10.10
C PRO A 263 0.08 2.76 -8.74
N GLU A 264 0.54 1.52 -8.69
CA GLU A 264 0.60 0.75 -7.44
C GLU A 264 1.96 0.81 -6.74
N SER A 265 3.06 0.91 -7.51
CA SER A 265 4.43 0.88 -6.99
C SER A 265 5.19 2.18 -7.13
N GLY A 266 4.64 3.15 -7.86
CA GLY A 266 5.30 4.43 -8.11
C GLY A 266 5.47 5.27 -6.84
N ILE A 267 6.57 6.02 -6.79
CA ILE A 267 6.85 6.95 -5.70
C ILE A 267 5.94 8.16 -5.82
N VAL A 268 5.27 8.53 -4.73
CA VAL A 268 4.45 9.74 -4.65
C VAL A 268 5.33 10.90 -4.19
N PHE A 269 5.24 12.01 -4.91
CA PHE A 269 5.91 13.27 -4.59
C PHE A 269 4.87 14.29 -4.17
N TRP A 270 5.11 14.96 -3.04
CA TRP A 270 4.25 15.98 -2.45
C TRP A 270 4.97 17.31 -2.43
N THR A 271 4.25 18.36 -2.77
CA THR A 271 4.72 19.74 -2.61
C THR A 271 3.68 20.55 -1.85
N GLN A 272 4.15 21.34 -0.89
CA GLN A 272 3.37 22.32 -0.15
C GLN A 272 4.08 23.66 -0.32
N VAL A 273 3.38 24.66 -0.86
CA VAL A 273 3.89 26.01 -1.05
C VAL A 273 3.15 26.96 -0.12
N PHE A 274 3.90 27.71 0.66
CA PHE A 274 3.37 28.74 1.57
C PHE A 274 3.58 30.12 0.97
N GLY A 275 2.64 31.03 1.20
CA GLY A 275 2.71 32.38 0.67
C GLY A 275 2.21 33.45 1.62
N LEU A 276 2.81 34.65 1.49
CA LEU A 276 2.24 35.93 1.87
C LEU A 276 2.12 36.77 0.60
N GLY A 277 0.89 37.03 0.15
CA GLY A 277 0.64 37.80 -1.07
C GLY A 277 1.05 39.28 -0.95
N LYS A 278 1.37 39.89 -2.11
CA LYS A 278 1.42 41.36 -2.23
C LYS A 278 -0.01 41.89 -2.10
N ARG A 279 -0.19 42.91 -1.29
CA ARG A 279 -1.42 43.66 -1.27
C ARG A 279 -1.53 44.60 -2.47
#